data_104c76c8c5e5f0c31306974277265f29
#
_entry.id   104c76c8c5e5f0c31306974277265f29
#
_cell.length_a   1.000
_cell.length_b   1.000
_cell.length_c   1.000
_cell.angle_alpha   90.00
_cell.angle_beta   90.00
_cell.angle_gamma   90.00
#
_symmetry.space_group_name_H-M   'P 1'
#
loop_
_entity.id
_entity.type
_entity.pdbx_description
1 polymer ?
#
loop_
_entity_poly.entity_id
_entity_poly.type
_entity_poly.pdbx_seq_one_letter_code
_entity_poly.pdbx_strand_id
1 'polypeptide(L)'
;MTRRPRAQMIVETRAKLVAAGRAAFGTFGYAQASMDDFTAAAGLTRGALYHHFGDKKGLFAAVITELDAEMSKRLSAISAQADDPWQGFVAECSAYIEMALEPEIQRILFRDGPAVLGDPSQWPSQDGCIASMSATLAALKRNGVLNDVDPEAAARLVNGATWHASQWIANAADPRAASKQAVKAFHALLNGLLRHPAERQSSPERFKS
;
A
#
# COMPACT_ATOMS: atom_id res chain seq x y z
N MET A 1 33.75 19.99 19.89
CA MET A 1 32.37 19.53 19.66
C MET A 1 31.85 20.19 18.40
N THR A 2 31.78 19.47 17.30
CA THR A 2 31.34 20.00 16.00
C THR A 2 29.83 20.23 16.02
N ARG A 3 29.42 21.50 15.86
CA ARG A 3 28.02 21.92 15.82
C ARG A 3 27.35 21.24 14.62
N ARG A 4 26.39 20.33 14.84
CA ARG A 4 25.63 19.66 13.77
C ARG A 4 24.97 20.69 12.86
N PRO A 5 24.96 20.51 11.53
CA PRO A 5 24.29 21.40 10.61
C PRO A 5 22.80 21.51 10.91
N ARG A 6 22.22 22.71 10.83
CA ARG A 6 20.77 22.96 11.09
C ARG A 6 19.85 22.06 10.25
N ALA A 7 20.22 21.79 9.01
CA ALA A 7 19.47 20.89 8.13
C ALA A 7 19.41 19.46 8.68
N GLN A 8 20.51 18.95 9.22
CA GLN A 8 20.54 17.61 9.81
C GLN A 8 19.67 17.52 11.06
N MET A 9 19.66 18.55 11.91
CA MET A 9 18.79 18.60 13.10
C MET A 9 17.30 18.62 12.72
N ILE A 10 16.92 19.30 11.64
CA ILE A 10 15.55 19.32 11.13
C ILE A 10 15.12 17.91 10.70
N VAL A 11 15.95 17.20 9.94
CA VAL A 11 15.68 15.82 9.50
C VAL A 11 15.56 14.86 10.68
N GLU A 12 16.49 14.94 11.64
CA GLU A 12 16.48 14.08 12.84
C GLU A 12 15.24 14.35 13.71
N THR A 13 14.85 15.61 13.90
CA THR A 13 13.66 15.98 14.67
C THR A 13 12.38 15.47 14.00
N ARG A 14 12.29 15.63 12.67
CA ARG A 14 11.16 15.12 11.90
C ARG A 14 11.03 13.60 12.03
N ALA A 15 12.13 12.86 11.88
CA ALA A 15 12.14 11.40 12.00
C ALA A 15 11.72 10.93 13.40
N LYS A 16 12.20 11.60 14.48
CA LYS A 16 11.80 11.29 15.84
C LYS A 16 10.30 11.50 16.08
N LEU A 17 9.72 12.59 15.55
CA LEU A 17 8.29 12.85 15.66
C LEU A 17 7.46 11.80 14.91
N VAL A 18 7.88 11.41 13.70
CA VAL A 18 7.18 10.35 12.93
C VAL A 18 7.25 9.03 13.69
N ALA A 19 8.42 8.62 14.19
CA ALA A 19 8.57 7.38 14.93
C ALA A 19 7.71 7.35 16.21
N ALA A 20 7.72 8.45 16.99
CA ALA A 20 6.90 8.56 18.20
C ALA A 20 5.39 8.60 17.88
N GLY A 21 4.98 9.34 16.85
CA GLY A 21 3.60 9.36 16.36
C GLY A 21 3.15 7.99 15.89
N ARG A 22 3.98 7.30 15.10
CA ARG A 22 3.73 5.94 14.61
C ARG A 22 3.49 4.96 15.77
N ALA A 23 4.35 4.95 16.77
CA ALA A 23 4.18 4.11 17.95
C ALA A 23 2.88 4.42 18.72
N ALA A 24 2.56 5.70 18.91
CA ALA A 24 1.33 6.11 19.59
C ALA A 24 0.07 5.77 18.79
N PHE A 25 0.05 6.04 17.48
CA PHE A 25 -1.10 5.71 16.62
C PHE A 25 -1.29 4.21 16.49
N GLY A 26 -0.22 3.43 16.37
CA GLY A 26 -0.29 1.97 16.32
C GLY A 26 -0.85 1.37 17.63
N THR A 27 -0.49 1.94 18.79
CA THR A 27 -0.90 1.43 20.09
C THR A 27 -2.30 1.89 20.48
N PHE A 28 -2.59 3.19 20.37
CA PHE A 28 -3.80 3.80 20.93
C PHE A 28 -4.83 4.18 19.87
N GLY A 29 -4.44 4.20 18.58
CA GLY A 29 -5.22 4.76 17.50
C GLY A 29 -5.15 6.28 17.43
N TYR A 30 -5.56 6.85 16.29
CA TYR A 30 -5.49 8.29 16.07
C TYR A 30 -6.26 9.09 17.11
N ALA A 31 -7.49 8.71 17.42
CA ALA A 31 -8.35 9.51 18.32
C ALA A 31 -7.73 9.66 19.71
N GLN A 32 -7.20 8.59 20.28
CA GLN A 32 -6.72 8.54 21.66
C GLN A 32 -5.23 8.87 21.82
N ALA A 33 -4.44 8.90 20.76
CA ALA A 33 -3.03 9.28 20.85
C ALA A 33 -2.90 10.75 21.28
N SER A 34 -2.26 10.96 22.43
CA SER A 34 -2.01 12.29 22.98
C SER A 34 -0.76 12.93 22.36
N MET A 35 -0.91 14.17 21.86
CA MET A 35 0.25 14.91 21.31
C MET A 35 1.29 15.22 22.40
N ASP A 36 0.87 15.45 23.64
CA ASP A 36 1.78 15.72 24.73
C ASP A 36 2.62 14.49 25.07
N ASP A 37 1.96 13.33 25.14
CA ASP A 37 2.62 12.10 25.54
C ASP A 37 3.68 11.67 24.53
N PHE A 38 3.37 11.66 23.24
CA PHE A 38 4.35 11.21 22.27
C PHE A 38 5.42 12.25 21.95
N THR A 39 5.14 13.56 22.05
CA THR A 39 6.21 14.57 21.95
C THR A 39 7.15 14.53 23.15
N ALA A 40 6.62 14.34 24.34
CA ALA A 40 7.43 14.14 25.56
C ALA A 40 8.29 12.87 25.46
N ALA A 41 7.70 11.75 25.02
CA ALA A 41 8.43 10.48 24.81
C ALA A 41 9.56 10.61 23.79
N ALA A 42 9.41 11.47 22.79
CA ALA A 42 10.46 11.78 21.80
C ALA A 42 11.51 12.77 22.30
N GLY A 43 11.36 13.35 23.50
CA GLY A 43 12.19 14.42 24.02
C GLY A 43 12.03 15.72 23.22
N LEU A 44 10.84 15.96 22.66
CA LEU A 44 10.52 17.09 21.79
C LEU A 44 9.34 17.89 22.36
N THR A 45 9.08 19.05 21.77
CA THR A 45 7.99 19.93 22.20
C THR A 45 6.83 19.90 21.18
N ARG A 46 5.62 20.27 21.65
CA ARG A 46 4.49 20.54 20.74
C ARG A 46 4.83 21.56 19.66
N GLY A 47 5.61 22.60 19.99
CA GLY A 47 6.06 23.59 19.01
C GLY A 47 6.85 22.99 17.86
N ALA A 48 7.70 22.00 18.14
CA ALA A 48 8.42 21.27 17.10
C ALA A 48 7.45 20.49 16.19
N LEU A 49 6.43 19.83 16.74
CA LEU A 49 5.40 19.15 15.97
C LEU A 49 4.66 20.12 15.04
N TYR A 50 4.15 21.22 15.58
CA TYR A 50 3.44 22.22 14.76
C TYR A 50 4.33 22.83 13.67
N HIS A 51 5.61 23.04 13.96
CA HIS A 51 6.57 23.55 12.98
C HIS A 51 6.78 22.59 11.80
N HIS A 52 6.84 21.26 12.06
CA HIS A 52 7.13 20.25 11.05
C HIS A 52 5.90 19.73 10.29
N PHE A 53 4.75 19.66 10.94
CA PHE A 53 3.58 18.95 10.42
C PHE A 53 2.29 19.79 10.44
N GLY A 54 2.31 20.97 11.04
CA GLY A 54 1.13 21.83 11.19
C GLY A 54 0.21 21.38 12.33
N ASP A 55 -0.17 20.10 12.36
CA ASP A 55 -1.05 19.55 13.37
C ASP A 55 -0.86 18.02 13.51
N LYS A 56 -1.72 17.39 14.33
CA LYS A 56 -1.75 15.93 14.53
C LYS A 56 -2.09 15.18 13.24
N LYS A 57 -2.96 15.76 12.41
CA LYS A 57 -3.37 15.17 11.12
C LYS A 57 -2.21 15.17 10.12
N GLY A 58 -1.43 16.24 10.06
CA GLY A 58 -0.23 16.32 9.22
C GLY A 58 0.85 15.33 9.65
N LEU A 59 1.05 15.13 10.97
CA LEU A 59 1.93 14.07 11.48
C LEU A 59 1.41 12.68 11.09
N PHE A 60 0.11 12.45 11.22
CA PHE A 60 -0.50 11.17 10.87
C PHE A 60 -0.36 10.86 9.36
N ALA A 61 -0.53 11.86 8.50
CA ALA A 61 -0.27 11.71 7.07
C ALA A 61 1.19 11.35 6.77
N ALA A 62 2.14 11.94 7.51
CA ALA A 62 3.56 11.60 7.37
C ALA A 62 3.87 10.17 7.85
N VAL A 63 3.20 9.69 8.89
CA VAL A 63 3.30 8.29 9.37
C VAL A 63 2.77 7.34 8.30
N ILE A 64 1.61 7.61 7.71
CA ILE A 64 1.07 6.79 6.60
C ILE A 64 2.04 6.77 5.41
N THR A 65 2.62 7.91 5.03
CA THR A 65 3.59 7.98 3.92
C THR A 65 4.82 7.10 4.19
N GLU A 66 5.33 7.09 5.42
CA GLU A 66 6.47 6.23 5.80
C GLU A 66 6.07 4.74 5.76
N LEU A 67 4.89 4.42 6.28
CA LEU A 67 4.37 3.06 6.29
C LEU A 67 4.14 2.53 4.86
N ASP A 68 3.54 3.33 3.99
CA ASP A 68 3.36 3.01 2.56
C ASP A 68 4.71 2.74 1.86
N ALA A 69 5.73 3.56 2.16
CA ALA A 69 7.06 3.37 1.58
C ALA A 69 7.73 2.07 2.06
N GLU A 70 7.56 1.68 3.32
CA GLU A 70 8.04 0.41 3.85
C GLU A 70 7.29 -0.78 3.24
N MET A 71 5.96 -0.70 3.15
CA MET A 71 5.13 -1.72 2.50
C MET A 71 5.55 -1.90 1.04
N SER A 72 5.72 -0.82 0.28
CA SER A 72 6.15 -0.87 -1.12
C SER A 72 7.48 -1.57 -1.30
N LYS A 73 8.46 -1.34 -0.41
CA LYS A 73 9.75 -2.04 -0.45
C LYS A 73 9.60 -3.55 -0.20
N ARG A 74 8.76 -3.93 0.77
CA ARG A 74 8.49 -5.35 1.09
C ARG A 74 7.81 -6.04 -0.09
N LEU A 75 6.81 -5.40 -0.68
CA LEU A 75 6.04 -5.90 -1.82
C LEU A 75 6.93 -6.09 -3.04
N SER A 76 7.75 -5.08 -3.38
CA SER A 76 8.72 -5.18 -4.48
C SER A 76 9.73 -6.32 -4.27
N ALA A 77 10.17 -6.55 -3.04
CA ALA A 77 11.07 -7.66 -2.73
C ALA A 77 10.38 -9.03 -2.91
N ILE A 78 9.09 -9.14 -2.59
CA ILE A 78 8.30 -10.36 -2.80
C ILE A 78 8.13 -10.63 -4.30
N SER A 79 7.73 -9.62 -5.06
CA SER A 79 7.57 -9.71 -6.52
C SER A 79 8.88 -10.13 -7.22
N ALA A 80 10.00 -9.59 -6.78
CA ALA A 80 11.32 -9.87 -7.36
C ALA A 80 11.85 -11.29 -7.08
N GLN A 81 11.27 -12.03 -6.13
CA GLN A 81 11.67 -13.40 -5.82
C GLN A 81 11.01 -14.45 -6.74
N ALA A 82 10.01 -14.06 -7.52
CA ALA A 82 9.32 -14.98 -8.40
C ALA A 82 10.03 -15.08 -9.76
N ASP A 83 10.21 -16.32 -10.24
CA ASP A 83 10.79 -16.58 -11.56
C ASP A 83 9.83 -16.18 -12.71
N ASP A 84 8.53 -16.24 -12.46
CA ASP A 84 7.47 -15.86 -13.39
C ASP A 84 6.89 -14.51 -13.04
N PRO A 85 6.89 -13.52 -13.96
CA PRO A 85 6.38 -12.17 -13.69
C PRO A 85 4.90 -12.10 -13.29
N TRP A 86 4.06 -13.01 -13.79
CA TRP A 86 2.66 -13.09 -13.38
C TRP A 86 2.54 -13.57 -11.94
N GLN A 87 3.29 -14.62 -11.58
CA GLN A 87 3.31 -15.11 -10.20
C GLN A 87 3.86 -14.04 -9.24
N GLY A 88 4.87 -13.28 -9.66
CA GLY A 88 5.38 -12.14 -8.89
C GLY A 88 4.30 -11.08 -8.63
N PHE A 89 3.54 -10.72 -9.65
CA PHE A 89 2.43 -9.77 -9.52
C PHE A 89 1.31 -10.30 -8.58
N VAL A 90 0.93 -11.57 -8.73
CA VAL A 90 -0.07 -12.21 -7.85
C VAL A 90 0.42 -12.27 -6.41
N ALA A 91 1.70 -12.62 -6.18
CA ALA A 91 2.28 -12.69 -4.85
C ALA A 91 2.34 -11.31 -4.18
N GLU A 92 2.72 -10.26 -4.92
CA GLU A 92 2.74 -8.87 -4.46
C GLU A 92 1.35 -8.41 -4.02
N CYS A 93 0.33 -8.60 -4.86
CA CYS A 93 -1.04 -8.23 -4.54
C CYS A 93 -1.60 -9.02 -3.34
N SER A 94 -1.29 -10.31 -3.25
CA SER A 94 -1.71 -11.17 -2.13
C SER A 94 -1.06 -10.73 -0.83
N ALA A 95 0.24 -10.45 -0.86
CA ALA A 95 0.98 -9.95 0.30
C ALA A 95 0.42 -8.60 0.79
N TYR A 96 0.04 -7.70 -0.13
CA TYR A 96 -0.62 -6.44 0.27
C TYR A 96 -1.91 -6.70 1.05
N ILE A 97 -2.76 -7.62 0.57
CA ILE A 97 -4.00 -8.00 1.26
C ILE A 97 -3.70 -8.59 2.65
N GLU A 98 -2.67 -9.44 2.75
CA GLU A 98 -2.29 -10.11 3.99
C GLU A 98 -1.64 -9.17 5.01
N MET A 99 -1.01 -8.07 4.57
CA MET A 99 -0.50 -7.02 5.47
C MET A 99 -1.60 -6.40 6.35
N ALA A 100 -2.87 -6.50 5.96
CA ALA A 100 -4.00 -6.11 6.81
C ALA A 100 -4.14 -6.95 8.09
N LEU A 101 -3.40 -8.07 8.23
CA LEU A 101 -3.30 -8.85 9.46
C LEU A 101 -2.26 -8.28 10.45
N GLU A 102 -1.37 -7.40 10.02
CA GLU A 102 -0.37 -6.77 10.88
C GLU A 102 -1.05 -5.68 11.73
N PRO A 103 -0.99 -5.75 13.06
CA PRO A 103 -1.79 -4.87 13.93
C PRO A 103 -1.58 -3.38 13.70
N GLU A 104 -0.33 -2.98 13.39
CA GLU A 104 0.02 -1.59 13.14
C GLU A 104 -0.59 -1.11 11.81
N ILE A 105 -0.37 -1.86 10.73
CA ILE A 105 -0.90 -1.55 9.39
C ILE A 105 -2.42 -1.55 9.41
N GLN A 106 -3.03 -2.55 10.06
CA GLN A 106 -4.47 -2.65 10.21
C GLN A 106 -5.06 -1.39 10.86
N ARG A 107 -4.46 -0.93 11.96
CA ARG A 107 -4.97 0.21 12.71
C ARG A 107 -4.72 1.52 11.97
N ILE A 108 -3.47 1.79 11.60
CA ILE A 108 -3.08 3.09 11.05
C ILE A 108 -3.64 3.26 9.63
N LEU A 109 -3.38 2.29 8.74
CA LEU A 109 -3.68 2.45 7.33
C LEU A 109 -5.15 2.17 7.01
N PHE A 110 -5.68 1.02 7.48
CA PHE A 110 -6.98 0.54 7.02
C PHE A 110 -8.16 0.98 7.90
N ARG A 111 -7.96 1.27 9.19
CA ARG A 111 -9.01 1.74 10.09
C ARG A 111 -9.01 3.26 10.25
N ASP A 112 -7.92 3.81 10.78
CA ASP A 112 -7.86 5.24 11.11
C ASP A 112 -7.61 6.11 9.86
N GLY A 113 -6.84 5.60 8.88
CA GLY A 113 -6.47 6.32 7.67
C GLY A 113 -7.66 6.96 6.95
N PRO A 114 -8.65 6.19 6.50
CA PRO A 114 -9.83 6.75 5.81
C PRO A 114 -10.65 7.69 6.69
N ALA A 115 -10.78 7.39 7.98
CA ALA A 115 -11.54 8.22 8.92
C ALA A 115 -10.90 9.60 9.15
N VAL A 116 -9.56 9.68 9.07
CA VAL A 116 -8.80 10.91 9.37
C VAL A 116 -8.46 11.69 8.11
N LEU A 117 -7.97 11.00 7.07
CA LEU A 117 -7.45 11.62 5.84
C LEU A 117 -8.49 11.69 4.71
N GLY A 118 -9.60 10.96 4.83
CA GLY A 118 -10.62 10.88 3.79
C GLY A 118 -10.33 9.79 2.75
N ASP A 119 -10.88 9.96 1.56
CA ASP A 119 -10.85 8.98 0.48
C ASP A 119 -9.41 8.55 0.11
N PRO A 120 -9.07 7.27 0.28
CA PRO A 120 -7.75 6.74 -0.06
C PRO A 120 -7.37 6.91 -1.53
N SER A 121 -8.34 6.97 -2.44
CA SER A 121 -8.06 7.21 -3.86
C SER A 121 -7.42 8.57 -4.14
N GLN A 122 -7.49 9.49 -3.18
CA GLN A 122 -6.90 10.83 -3.25
C GLN A 122 -5.55 10.93 -2.53
N TRP A 123 -5.04 9.83 -1.98
CA TRP A 123 -3.76 9.88 -1.27
C TRP A 123 -2.59 9.94 -2.27
N PRO A 124 -1.51 10.66 -1.94
CA PRO A 124 -0.39 10.89 -2.87
C PRO A 124 0.30 9.62 -3.39
N SER A 125 0.24 8.51 -2.63
CA SER A 125 0.83 7.23 -3.01
C SER A 125 0.07 6.49 -4.10
N GLN A 126 -1.22 6.80 -4.32
CA GLN A 126 -2.09 6.04 -5.21
C GLN A 126 -1.70 6.14 -6.68
N ASP A 127 -1.37 7.32 -7.16
CA ASP A 127 -0.98 7.50 -8.56
C ASP A 127 0.27 6.69 -8.90
N GLY A 128 1.25 6.67 -8.00
CA GLY A 128 2.47 5.86 -8.15
C GLY A 128 2.19 4.35 -8.15
N CYS A 129 1.31 3.89 -7.27
CA CYS A 129 0.89 2.49 -7.18
C CYS A 129 0.19 2.04 -8.47
N ILE A 130 -0.81 2.81 -8.93
CA ILE A 130 -1.55 2.52 -10.16
C ILE A 130 -0.62 2.53 -11.37
N ALA A 131 0.30 3.51 -11.48
CA ALA A 131 1.26 3.58 -12.57
C ALA A 131 2.20 2.35 -12.62
N SER A 132 2.70 1.91 -11.44
CA SER A 132 3.54 0.71 -11.33
C SER A 132 2.78 -0.55 -11.75
N MET A 133 1.57 -0.77 -11.23
CA MET A 133 0.71 -1.89 -11.61
C MET A 133 0.39 -1.89 -13.10
N SER A 134 0.04 -0.71 -13.65
CA SER A 134 -0.26 -0.54 -15.08
C SER A 134 0.94 -0.91 -15.95
N ALA A 135 2.14 -0.50 -15.58
CA ALA A 135 3.37 -0.85 -16.31
C ALA A 135 3.62 -2.36 -16.31
N THR A 136 3.42 -3.03 -15.18
CA THR A 136 3.56 -4.48 -15.04
C THR A 136 2.53 -5.21 -15.91
N LEU A 137 1.25 -4.83 -15.81
CA LEU A 137 0.17 -5.43 -16.62
C LEU A 137 0.37 -5.18 -18.12
N ALA A 138 0.86 -4.00 -18.53
CA ALA A 138 1.21 -3.71 -19.90
C ALA A 138 2.34 -4.62 -20.43
N ALA A 139 3.35 -4.89 -19.62
CA ALA A 139 4.42 -5.83 -19.98
C ALA A 139 3.89 -7.27 -20.12
N LEU A 140 3.06 -7.74 -19.18
CA LEU A 140 2.42 -9.06 -19.23
C LEU A 140 1.53 -9.21 -20.45
N LYS A 141 0.76 -8.16 -20.80
CA LYS A 141 -0.07 -8.14 -22.03
C LYS A 141 0.79 -8.24 -23.30
N ARG A 142 1.86 -7.45 -23.42
CA ARG A 142 2.79 -7.51 -24.57
C ARG A 142 3.40 -8.90 -24.73
N ASN A 143 3.66 -9.59 -23.64
CA ASN A 143 4.20 -10.96 -23.62
C ASN A 143 3.12 -12.04 -23.88
N GLY A 144 1.88 -11.65 -24.14
CA GLY A 144 0.79 -12.57 -24.46
C GLY A 144 0.27 -13.38 -23.26
N VAL A 145 0.57 -12.95 -22.04
CA VAL A 145 0.12 -13.58 -20.79
C VAL A 145 -1.34 -13.23 -20.50
N LEU A 146 -1.72 -11.97 -20.77
CA LEU A 146 -3.05 -11.45 -20.45
C LEU A 146 -3.96 -11.41 -21.67
N ASN A 147 -5.26 -11.44 -21.38
CA ASN A 147 -6.33 -11.10 -22.33
C ASN A 147 -6.17 -9.67 -22.85
N ASP A 148 -6.94 -9.32 -23.89
CA ASP A 148 -6.96 -7.96 -24.44
C ASP A 148 -7.77 -7.02 -23.52
N VAL A 149 -7.13 -6.63 -22.42
CA VAL A 149 -7.65 -5.64 -21.46
C VAL A 149 -6.80 -4.37 -21.49
N ASP A 150 -7.40 -3.25 -21.16
CA ASP A 150 -6.64 -2.01 -20.93
C ASP A 150 -5.84 -2.13 -19.63
N PRO A 151 -4.50 -1.94 -19.65
CA PRO A 151 -3.66 -2.14 -18.46
C PRO A 151 -3.93 -1.14 -17.33
N GLU A 152 -4.30 0.11 -17.67
CA GLU A 152 -4.60 1.11 -16.64
C GLU A 152 -5.95 0.81 -15.97
N ALA A 153 -6.97 0.48 -16.75
CA ALA A 153 -8.26 0.08 -16.21
C ALA A 153 -8.13 -1.16 -15.32
N ALA A 154 -7.36 -2.17 -15.75
CA ALA A 154 -7.10 -3.36 -14.95
C ALA A 154 -6.33 -3.02 -13.67
N ALA A 155 -5.31 -2.16 -13.72
CA ALA A 155 -4.56 -1.70 -12.54
C ALA A 155 -5.46 -1.02 -11.51
N ARG A 156 -6.35 -0.12 -11.95
CA ARG A 156 -7.30 0.57 -11.07
C ARG A 156 -8.26 -0.40 -10.38
N LEU A 157 -8.79 -1.37 -11.13
CA LEU A 157 -9.70 -2.39 -10.58
C LEU A 157 -8.97 -3.31 -9.60
N VAL A 158 -7.77 -3.76 -9.94
CA VAL A 158 -6.95 -4.61 -9.05
C VAL A 158 -6.59 -3.85 -7.77
N ASN A 159 -6.12 -2.60 -7.88
CA ASN A 159 -5.82 -1.75 -6.73
C ASN A 159 -7.04 -1.53 -5.83
N GLY A 160 -8.21 -1.24 -6.43
CA GLY A 160 -9.45 -1.11 -5.68
C GLY A 160 -9.86 -2.40 -4.97
N ALA A 161 -9.70 -3.55 -5.62
CA ALA A 161 -10.02 -4.86 -5.04
C ALA A 161 -9.09 -5.21 -3.87
N THR A 162 -7.77 -4.98 -4.00
CA THR A 162 -6.80 -5.21 -2.91
C THR A 162 -7.08 -4.31 -1.72
N TRP A 163 -7.32 -3.02 -1.97
CA TRP A 163 -7.68 -2.06 -0.91
C TRP A 163 -8.96 -2.49 -0.16
N HIS A 164 -10.02 -2.80 -0.90
CA HIS A 164 -11.30 -3.19 -0.29
C HIS A 164 -11.19 -4.49 0.49
N ALA A 165 -10.45 -5.48 -0.03
CA ALA A 165 -10.16 -6.73 0.68
C ALA A 165 -9.43 -6.47 2.00
N SER A 166 -8.41 -5.59 1.98
CA SER A 166 -7.65 -5.22 3.18
C SER A 166 -8.51 -4.49 4.22
N GLN A 167 -9.38 -3.58 3.79
CA GLN A 167 -10.35 -2.93 4.69
C GLN A 167 -11.35 -3.93 5.30
N TRP A 168 -11.85 -4.89 4.51
CA TRP A 168 -12.72 -5.93 5.03
C TRP A 168 -12.01 -6.75 6.10
N ILE A 169 -10.78 -7.21 5.84
CA ILE A 169 -9.96 -7.96 6.80
C ILE A 169 -9.75 -7.15 8.08
N ALA A 170 -9.37 -5.89 7.93
CA ALA A 170 -9.10 -5.01 9.07
C ALA A 170 -10.31 -4.84 10.00
N ASN A 171 -11.53 -4.91 9.48
CA ASN A 171 -12.77 -4.71 10.23
C ASN A 171 -13.55 -6.02 10.53
N ALA A 172 -13.02 -7.18 10.12
CA ALA A 172 -13.68 -8.46 10.33
C ALA A 172 -13.60 -8.90 11.80
N ALA A 173 -14.59 -9.67 12.26
CA ALA A 173 -14.56 -10.31 13.58
C ALA A 173 -13.44 -11.36 13.68
N ASP A 174 -13.19 -12.10 12.58
CA ASP A 174 -12.04 -13.00 12.42
C ASP A 174 -11.22 -12.56 11.19
N PRO A 175 -10.20 -11.71 11.39
CA PRO A 175 -9.36 -11.21 10.30
C PRO A 175 -8.62 -12.32 9.54
N ARG A 176 -8.22 -13.40 10.23
CA ARG A 176 -7.48 -14.50 9.60
C ARG A 176 -8.37 -15.33 8.68
N ALA A 177 -9.60 -15.61 9.07
CA ALA A 177 -10.58 -16.27 8.22
C ALA A 177 -10.95 -15.40 7.02
N ALA A 178 -11.17 -14.10 7.23
CA ALA A 178 -11.45 -13.12 6.17
C ALA A 178 -10.31 -13.05 5.16
N SER A 179 -9.04 -13.01 5.62
CA SER A 179 -7.86 -12.97 4.76
C SER A 179 -7.78 -14.18 3.83
N LYS A 180 -7.96 -15.39 4.36
CA LYS A 180 -7.98 -16.63 3.55
C LYS A 180 -9.04 -16.59 2.45
N GLN A 181 -10.24 -16.11 2.80
CA GLN A 181 -11.35 -16.00 1.84
C GLN A 181 -11.09 -14.91 0.80
N ALA A 182 -10.59 -13.76 1.23
CA ALA A 182 -10.27 -12.64 0.34
C ALA A 182 -9.20 -13.00 -0.68
N VAL A 183 -8.07 -13.58 -0.23
CA VAL A 183 -6.97 -13.99 -1.12
C VAL A 183 -7.44 -15.05 -2.11
N LYS A 184 -8.22 -16.06 -1.65
CA LYS A 184 -8.77 -17.08 -2.55
C LYS A 184 -9.68 -16.49 -3.63
N ALA A 185 -10.59 -15.59 -3.26
CA ALA A 185 -11.48 -14.91 -4.20
C ALA A 185 -10.71 -13.99 -5.15
N PHE A 186 -9.72 -13.26 -4.62
CA PHE A 186 -8.88 -12.37 -5.40
C PHE A 186 -8.06 -13.12 -6.46
N HIS A 187 -7.50 -14.30 -6.13
CA HIS A 187 -6.83 -15.16 -7.12
C HIS A 187 -7.76 -15.59 -8.24
N ALA A 188 -9.01 -15.92 -7.93
CA ALA A 188 -10.00 -16.28 -8.96
C ALA A 188 -10.31 -15.10 -9.89
N LEU A 189 -10.39 -13.87 -9.35
CA LEU A 189 -10.55 -12.65 -10.14
C LEU A 189 -9.33 -12.38 -11.04
N LEU A 190 -8.11 -12.47 -10.50
CA LEU A 190 -6.89 -12.28 -11.28
C LEU A 190 -6.73 -13.31 -12.39
N ASN A 191 -7.09 -14.57 -12.15
CA ASN A 191 -7.02 -15.62 -13.17
C ASN A 191 -7.93 -15.32 -14.37
N GLY A 192 -9.00 -14.56 -14.19
CA GLY A 192 -9.84 -14.06 -15.28
C GLY A 192 -9.13 -13.08 -16.23
N LEU A 193 -8.00 -12.50 -15.82
CA LEU A 193 -7.17 -11.66 -16.69
C LEU A 193 -6.23 -12.48 -17.60
N LEU A 194 -5.99 -13.75 -17.25
CA LEU A 194 -5.08 -14.60 -18.03
C LEU A 194 -5.68 -14.99 -19.38
N ARG A 195 -4.84 -15.00 -20.39
CA ARG A 195 -5.22 -15.48 -21.72
C ARG A 195 -5.41 -16.99 -21.70
N HIS A 196 -6.62 -17.43 -22.01
CA HIS A 196 -6.93 -18.86 -22.08
C HIS A 196 -6.26 -19.53 -23.30
N PRO A 197 -5.76 -20.77 -23.15
CA PRO A 197 -5.10 -21.50 -24.25
C PRO A 197 -5.94 -21.67 -25.53
N ALA A 198 -7.26 -21.72 -25.40
CA ALA A 198 -8.19 -21.86 -26.52
C ALA A 198 -8.18 -20.66 -27.51
N GLU A 199 -7.82 -19.47 -27.04
CA GLU A 199 -7.76 -18.25 -27.87
C GLU A 199 -6.44 -18.12 -28.64
N ARG A 200 -5.43 -18.94 -28.34
CA ARG A 200 -4.15 -18.94 -29.06
C ARG A 200 -4.25 -19.57 -30.46
N GLN A 201 -5.32 -20.32 -30.76
CA GLN A 201 -5.48 -21.03 -32.04
C GLN A 201 -6.33 -20.27 -33.06
N SER A 202 -6.90 -19.12 -32.75
CA SER A 202 -7.78 -18.36 -33.62
C SER A 202 -7.17 -17.09 -34.24
N SER A 203 -5.84 -17.01 -34.38
CA SER A 203 -5.25 -15.97 -35.26
C SER A 203 -5.49 -16.39 -36.71
N PRO A 204 -6.29 -15.65 -37.51
CA PRO A 204 -6.48 -16.00 -38.90
C PRO A 204 -5.16 -15.82 -39.64
N GLU A 205 -4.64 -16.92 -40.23
CA GLU A 205 -3.63 -16.85 -41.25
C GLU A 205 -4.12 -15.85 -42.33
N ARG A 206 -3.39 -14.74 -42.44
CA ARG A 206 -3.60 -13.82 -43.60
C ARG A 206 -3.28 -14.60 -44.85
N PHE A 207 -4.32 -15.04 -45.54
CA PHE A 207 -4.21 -15.48 -46.90
C PHE A 207 -3.54 -14.36 -47.69
N LYS A 208 -2.29 -14.58 -48.10
CA LYS A 208 -1.67 -13.86 -49.21
C LYS A 208 -2.21 -14.50 -50.50
N SER A 209 -2.97 -13.76 -51.24
CA SER A 209 -3.17 -13.93 -52.70
C SER A 209 -2.68 -12.68 -53.37
#